data_3d2a83299c6234b2e82e6707f8f98aa3
#
_entry.id   3d2a83299c6234b2e82e6707f8f98aa3
#
_cell.length_a   1.000
_cell.length_b   1.000
_cell.length_c   1.000
_cell.angle_alpha   90.00
_cell.angle_beta   90.00
_cell.angle_gamma   90.00
#
_symmetry.space_group_name_H-M   'P 1'
#
loop_
_entity.id
_entity.type
_entity.pdbx_description
1 polymer ?
#
loop_
_entity_poly.entity_id
_entity_poly.type
_entity_poly.pdbx_seq_one_letter_code
_entity_poly.pdbx_strand_id
1 'polypeptide(L)'
;VLFCVVSIPLCVFFFFFIDKQRMPDIEENELIARIEWNENIHVDENRRRVDELFRDLKEQVLEHTASVGRQDFLLNRERELSSSEAELYFRTETSEIIAPLQQEIYHKLKERYPLSVISFSPPETVFEKLFVTGEPDIIAEFYTRNKAKAPEAETIRSMELELARRTGIAPTGIAFENQLNLSINKEKLLLYRVAYNELYRVLKTAFRENSVTMLHSYQQYLPINVAGSEKTVNEILQETLIQTEPDSKGDREYIPLRELVTVTPAEDLKSITAGRNGEYVPLDFYGVQDGNKLIKEVKQTAEDMKDWDTGFSGSFFSNSEMLDELVIILFISLLLMYFILAAQFESFLQPLLVLAEIPIDLAFALLLLWICGHTLNLMSAIGLI
;
A
#
# COMPACT_ATOMS: atom_id res chain seq x y z
N VAL A 1 -0.15 -48.71 -23.38
CA VAL A 1 -0.56 -48.92 -21.96
C VAL A 1 0.60 -48.65 -21.02
N LEU A 2 1.78 -49.30 -21.20
CA LEU A 2 2.93 -49.06 -20.32
C LEU A 2 3.38 -47.60 -20.28
N PHE A 3 3.36 -46.91 -21.42
CA PHE A 3 3.73 -45.51 -21.53
C PHE A 3 2.77 -44.58 -20.76
N CYS A 4 1.45 -44.83 -20.84
CA CYS A 4 0.45 -44.06 -20.08
C CYS A 4 0.59 -44.28 -18.57
N VAL A 5 0.94 -45.50 -18.12
CA VAL A 5 1.12 -45.80 -16.69
C VAL A 5 2.38 -45.13 -16.13
N VAL A 6 3.43 -44.93 -16.95
CA VAL A 6 4.67 -44.25 -16.54
C VAL A 6 4.51 -42.71 -16.62
N SER A 7 3.70 -42.19 -17.52
CA SER A 7 3.51 -40.74 -17.68
C SER A 7 2.79 -40.09 -16.49
N ILE A 8 1.86 -40.80 -15.82
CA ILE A 8 1.15 -40.26 -14.65
C ILE A 8 2.11 -39.95 -13.48
N PRO A 9 2.92 -40.89 -12.96
CA PRO A 9 3.85 -40.57 -11.90
C PRO A 9 4.93 -39.54 -12.33
N LEU A 10 5.29 -39.52 -13.60
CA LEU A 10 6.24 -38.55 -14.15
C LEU A 10 5.63 -37.14 -14.14
N CYS A 11 4.36 -37.00 -14.53
CA CYS A 11 3.61 -35.75 -14.46
C CYS A 11 3.52 -35.22 -13.02
N VAL A 12 3.16 -36.10 -12.07
CA VAL A 12 3.09 -35.75 -10.65
C VAL A 12 4.47 -35.31 -10.12
N PHE A 13 5.51 -36.04 -10.49
CA PHE A 13 6.87 -35.71 -10.10
C PHE A 13 7.27 -34.30 -10.59
N PHE A 14 7.12 -33.98 -11.87
CA PHE A 14 7.47 -32.67 -12.41
C PHE A 14 6.59 -31.57 -11.84
N PHE A 15 5.31 -31.81 -11.63
CA PHE A 15 4.40 -30.84 -11.00
C PHE A 15 4.86 -30.41 -9.61
N PHE A 16 5.43 -31.31 -8.81
CA PHE A 16 5.98 -30.95 -7.49
C PHE A 16 7.39 -30.37 -7.54
N PHE A 17 8.15 -30.65 -8.58
CA PHE A 17 9.55 -30.21 -8.72
C PHE A 17 9.71 -28.85 -9.39
N ILE A 18 8.74 -28.42 -10.18
CA ILE A 18 8.77 -27.12 -10.85
C ILE A 18 8.38 -26.02 -9.86
N ASP A 19 9.15 -24.95 -9.85
CA ASP A 19 8.83 -23.76 -9.08
C ASP A 19 7.52 -23.14 -9.58
N LYS A 20 6.66 -22.74 -8.64
CA LYS A 20 5.33 -22.21 -8.91
C LYS A 20 5.33 -20.72 -8.62
N GLN A 21 4.98 -19.92 -9.63
CA GLN A 21 4.83 -18.49 -9.53
C GLN A 21 3.46 -18.08 -10.07
N ARG A 22 2.94 -16.94 -9.63
CA ARG A 22 1.66 -16.43 -10.14
C ARG A 22 1.80 -15.91 -11.57
N MET A 23 2.89 -15.18 -11.81
CA MET A 23 3.22 -14.59 -13.11
C MET A 23 4.65 -14.95 -13.50
N PRO A 24 4.98 -15.01 -14.82
CA PRO A 24 6.36 -15.12 -15.27
C PRO A 24 7.14 -13.89 -14.83
N ASP A 25 8.43 -14.05 -14.55
CA ASP A 25 9.34 -12.92 -14.37
C ASP A 25 9.43 -12.16 -15.69
N ILE A 26 8.88 -10.95 -15.72
CA ILE A 26 8.98 -10.05 -16.87
C ILE A 26 10.17 -9.13 -16.60
N GLU A 27 11.14 -9.14 -17.51
CA GLU A 27 12.24 -8.16 -17.46
C GLU A 27 11.67 -6.78 -17.79
N GLU A 28 11.47 -5.97 -16.76
CA GLU A 28 10.94 -4.63 -16.89
C GLU A 28 12.07 -3.61 -16.81
N ASN A 29 12.06 -2.65 -17.73
CA ASN A 29 12.96 -1.51 -17.72
C ASN A 29 12.29 -0.23 -17.16
N GLU A 30 11.17 -0.40 -16.48
CA GLU A 30 10.35 0.67 -15.91
C GLU A 30 10.18 0.47 -14.40
N LEU A 31 10.10 1.57 -13.66
CA LEU A 31 10.01 1.58 -12.21
C LEU A 31 9.09 2.69 -11.73
N ILE A 32 8.19 2.37 -10.83
CA ILE A 32 7.44 3.33 -10.02
C ILE A 32 8.03 3.36 -8.61
N ALA A 33 8.44 4.54 -8.15
CA ALA A 33 8.84 4.78 -6.78
C ALA A 33 7.77 5.66 -6.11
N ARG A 34 7.15 5.15 -5.05
CA ARG A 34 6.21 5.90 -4.22
C ARG A 34 6.93 6.36 -2.96
N ILE A 35 6.88 7.65 -2.71
CA ILE A 35 7.55 8.30 -1.58
C ILE A 35 6.49 8.94 -0.71
N GLU A 36 6.49 8.58 0.56
CA GLU A 36 5.82 9.30 1.64
C GLU A 36 6.90 9.92 2.53
N TRP A 37 6.91 11.25 2.60
CA TRP A 37 7.96 11.93 3.37
C TRP A 37 7.83 11.74 4.88
N ASN A 38 6.66 11.33 5.34
CA ASN A 38 6.35 11.16 6.77
C ASN A 38 6.58 12.45 7.59
N GLU A 39 6.47 13.57 6.91
CA GLU A 39 6.59 14.93 7.43
C GLU A 39 5.46 15.78 6.83
N ASN A 40 4.89 16.69 7.62
CA ASN A 40 3.90 17.63 7.13
C ASN A 40 4.57 18.74 6.34
N ILE A 41 4.82 18.49 5.07
CA ILE A 41 5.44 19.45 4.16
C ILE A 41 4.41 20.02 3.18
N HIS A 42 4.65 21.26 2.77
CA HIS A 42 3.88 21.89 1.69
C HIS A 42 4.24 21.25 0.36
N VAL A 43 3.31 21.28 -0.60
CA VAL A 43 3.50 20.68 -1.93
C VAL A 43 4.72 21.25 -2.67
N ASP A 44 5.05 22.54 -2.47
CA ASP A 44 6.22 23.16 -3.08
C ASP A 44 7.54 22.59 -2.55
N GLU A 45 7.62 22.29 -1.25
CA GLU A 45 8.77 21.61 -0.67
C GLU A 45 8.88 20.16 -1.15
N ASN A 46 7.75 19.46 -1.25
CA ASN A 46 7.69 18.13 -1.84
C ASN A 46 8.23 18.16 -3.28
N ARG A 47 7.75 19.10 -4.10
CA ARG A 47 8.22 19.30 -5.47
C ARG A 47 9.73 19.57 -5.52
N ARG A 48 10.24 20.45 -4.64
CA ARG A 48 11.67 20.76 -4.56
C ARG A 48 12.52 19.51 -4.28
N ARG A 49 12.08 18.67 -3.34
CA ARG A 49 12.75 17.40 -2.99
C ARG A 49 12.78 16.43 -4.17
N VAL A 50 11.66 16.31 -4.88
CA VAL A 50 11.56 15.47 -6.09
C VAL A 50 12.45 15.99 -7.21
N ASP A 51 12.46 17.31 -7.46
CA ASP A 51 13.30 17.93 -8.48
C ASP A 51 14.81 17.78 -8.17
N GLU A 52 15.19 17.76 -6.89
CA GLU A 52 16.55 17.46 -6.47
C GLU A 52 16.93 16.01 -6.77
N LEU A 53 16.04 15.07 -6.45
CA LEU A 53 16.26 13.65 -6.76
C LEU A 53 16.40 13.42 -8.27
N PHE A 54 15.56 14.03 -9.09
CA PHE A 54 15.66 13.90 -10.54
C PHE A 54 16.97 14.48 -11.11
N ARG A 55 17.47 15.59 -10.57
CA ARG A 55 18.78 16.13 -10.96
C ARG A 55 19.91 15.17 -10.63
N ASP A 56 19.83 14.50 -9.50
CA ASP A 56 20.84 13.55 -9.04
C ASP A 56 20.87 12.24 -9.88
N LEU A 57 19.74 11.89 -10.52
CA LEU A 57 19.55 10.64 -11.27
C LEU A 57 19.56 10.81 -12.79
N LYS A 58 19.72 12.03 -13.31
CA LYS A 58 19.52 12.38 -14.72
C LYS A 58 20.35 11.56 -15.71
N GLU A 59 21.53 11.09 -15.31
CA GLU A 59 22.44 10.34 -16.20
C GLU A 59 22.09 8.84 -16.30
N GLN A 60 21.21 8.34 -15.42
CA GLN A 60 20.90 6.91 -15.32
C GLN A 60 19.54 6.53 -15.90
N VAL A 61 18.70 7.51 -16.19
CA VAL A 61 17.33 7.31 -16.64
C VAL A 61 17.07 7.96 -18.00
N LEU A 62 16.35 7.25 -18.86
CA LEU A 62 15.94 7.78 -20.17
C LEU A 62 14.78 8.77 -20.04
N GLU A 63 13.80 8.40 -19.24
CA GLU A 63 12.59 9.17 -19.02
C GLU A 63 12.21 9.15 -17.53
N HIS A 64 11.69 10.26 -17.06
CA HIS A 64 11.15 10.35 -15.71
C HIS A 64 9.93 11.26 -15.68
N THR A 65 8.98 10.93 -14.83
CA THR A 65 7.77 11.71 -14.59
C THR A 65 7.43 11.66 -13.11
N ALA A 66 6.83 12.72 -12.57
CA ALA A 66 6.38 12.77 -11.19
C ALA A 66 4.95 13.27 -11.06
N SER A 67 4.19 12.62 -10.19
CA SER A 67 2.96 13.13 -9.61
C SER A 67 3.26 13.53 -8.16
N VAL A 68 3.19 14.84 -7.87
CA VAL A 68 3.58 15.37 -6.56
C VAL A 68 2.37 16.00 -5.88
N GLY A 69 2.04 15.49 -4.70
CA GLY A 69 0.93 15.99 -3.91
C GLY A 69 -0.45 15.75 -4.53
N ARG A 70 -1.44 16.42 -3.97
CA ARG A 70 -2.83 16.25 -4.39
C ARG A 70 -3.07 16.81 -5.79
N GLN A 71 -3.68 16.00 -6.63
CA GLN A 71 -4.01 16.35 -8.01
C GLN A 71 -5.52 16.44 -8.19
N ASP A 72 -6.06 17.65 -8.20
CA ASP A 72 -7.51 17.89 -8.25
C ASP A 72 -8.14 17.72 -9.65
N PHE A 73 -7.33 17.62 -10.71
CA PHE A 73 -7.80 17.67 -12.10
C PHE A 73 -7.76 16.37 -12.87
N LEU A 74 -7.29 15.27 -12.26
CA LEU A 74 -7.28 13.97 -12.90
C LEU A 74 -8.64 13.30 -12.79
N LEU A 75 -9.24 12.96 -13.93
CA LEU A 75 -10.53 12.26 -14.01
C LEU A 75 -10.44 10.79 -13.56
N ASN A 76 -9.26 10.18 -13.69
CA ASN A 76 -9.03 8.80 -13.30
C ASN A 76 -7.87 8.75 -12.29
N ARG A 77 -8.21 8.57 -11.03
CA ARG A 77 -7.25 8.43 -9.93
C ARG A 77 -7.37 7.04 -9.36
N GLU A 78 -6.28 6.31 -9.36
CA GLU A 78 -6.21 5.05 -8.63
C GLU A 78 -6.05 5.32 -7.12
N ARG A 79 -5.34 6.39 -6.78
CA ARG A 79 -5.10 6.82 -5.40
C ARG A 79 -5.01 8.34 -5.31
N GLU A 80 -5.57 8.92 -4.26
CA GLU A 80 -5.34 10.33 -3.93
C GLU A 80 -4.02 10.47 -3.14
N LEU A 81 -3.10 11.28 -3.65
CA LEU A 81 -1.88 11.65 -2.95
C LEU A 81 -2.14 12.79 -1.97
N SER A 82 -1.50 12.75 -0.82
CA SER A 82 -1.46 13.89 0.11
C SER A 82 -0.36 14.88 -0.29
N SER A 83 -0.30 16.06 0.34
CA SER A 83 0.75 17.06 0.09
C SER A 83 2.18 16.53 0.33
N SER A 84 2.31 15.52 1.21
CA SER A 84 3.58 14.88 1.58
C SER A 84 3.88 13.60 0.81
N GLU A 85 3.11 13.28 -0.24
CA GLU A 85 3.33 12.09 -1.07
C GLU A 85 3.77 12.47 -2.48
N ALA A 86 4.58 11.62 -3.08
CA ALA A 86 4.95 11.71 -4.48
C ALA A 86 5.02 10.31 -5.10
N GLU A 87 4.60 10.21 -6.36
CA GLU A 87 4.75 9.02 -7.18
C GLU A 87 5.64 9.36 -8.37
N LEU A 88 6.76 8.65 -8.50
CA LEU A 88 7.78 8.88 -9.50
C LEU A 88 7.83 7.70 -10.44
N TYR A 89 7.81 7.97 -11.73
CA TYR A 89 8.02 6.99 -12.78
C TYR A 89 9.40 7.18 -13.40
N PHE A 90 10.10 6.08 -13.59
CA PHE A 90 11.43 6.03 -14.24
C PHE A 90 11.44 4.97 -15.32
N ARG A 91 12.10 5.28 -16.43
CA ARG A 91 12.41 4.33 -17.51
C ARG A 91 13.90 4.29 -17.76
N THR A 92 14.45 3.10 -17.80
CA THR A 92 15.88 2.84 -18.04
C THR A 92 16.11 2.19 -19.40
N GLU A 93 17.36 2.12 -19.86
CA GLU A 93 17.70 1.44 -21.12
C GLU A 93 17.55 -0.07 -21.03
N THR A 94 17.90 -0.65 -19.89
CA THR A 94 17.88 -2.10 -19.65
C THR A 94 17.31 -2.40 -18.26
N SER A 95 16.76 -3.61 -18.11
CA SER A 95 16.24 -4.10 -16.83
C SER A 95 17.31 -4.23 -15.74
N GLU A 96 18.57 -4.47 -16.14
CA GLU A 96 19.71 -4.62 -15.23
C GLU A 96 19.98 -3.36 -14.39
N ILE A 97 19.59 -2.17 -14.89
CA ILE A 97 19.79 -0.88 -14.22
C ILE A 97 18.75 -0.66 -13.09
N ILE A 98 17.61 -1.34 -13.13
CA ILE A 98 16.51 -1.11 -12.19
C ILE A 98 16.91 -1.38 -10.74
N ALA A 99 17.54 -2.53 -10.45
CA ALA A 99 17.93 -2.88 -9.09
C ALA A 99 19.00 -1.94 -8.50
N PRO A 100 20.06 -1.57 -9.21
CA PRO A 100 20.98 -0.51 -8.77
C PRO A 100 20.28 0.85 -8.55
N LEU A 101 19.40 1.25 -9.46
CA LEU A 101 18.64 2.50 -9.37
C LEU A 101 17.75 2.55 -8.12
N GLN A 102 17.04 1.46 -7.80
CA GLN A 102 16.25 1.34 -6.58
C GLN A 102 17.10 1.53 -5.33
N GLN A 103 18.26 0.87 -5.27
CA GLN A 103 19.18 0.99 -4.13
C GLN A 103 19.72 2.42 -3.98
N GLU A 104 20.06 3.07 -5.10
CA GLU A 104 20.56 4.43 -5.08
C GLU A 104 19.48 5.42 -4.61
N ILE A 105 18.25 5.33 -5.16
CA ILE A 105 17.11 6.14 -4.72
C ILE A 105 16.87 5.95 -3.22
N TYR A 106 16.81 4.69 -2.77
CA TYR A 106 16.58 4.36 -1.37
C TYR A 106 17.67 4.97 -0.47
N HIS A 107 18.94 4.80 -0.83
CA HIS A 107 20.07 5.29 -0.03
C HIS A 107 20.10 6.81 0.05
N LYS A 108 19.94 7.51 -1.09
CA LYS A 108 19.92 8.98 -1.14
C LYS A 108 18.76 9.56 -0.34
N LEU A 109 17.56 8.97 -0.45
CA LEU A 109 16.40 9.45 0.28
C LEU A 109 16.53 9.18 1.78
N LYS A 110 16.97 8.01 2.19
CA LYS A 110 17.14 7.67 3.60
C LYS A 110 18.26 8.46 4.28
N GLU A 111 19.31 8.82 3.55
CA GLU A 111 20.38 9.67 4.06
C GLU A 111 19.90 11.10 4.34
N ARG A 112 19.12 11.68 3.40
CA ARG A 112 18.61 13.06 3.51
C ARG A 112 17.33 13.17 4.35
N TYR A 113 16.45 12.18 4.21
CA TYR A 113 15.11 12.15 4.81
C TYR A 113 14.86 10.81 5.50
N PRO A 114 15.42 10.57 6.68
CA PRO A 114 15.38 9.25 7.36
C PRO A 114 13.97 8.74 7.65
N LEU A 115 13.01 9.65 7.87
CA LEU A 115 11.63 9.32 8.18
C LEU A 115 10.81 8.91 6.94
N SER A 116 11.30 9.18 5.73
CA SER A 116 10.56 8.87 4.50
C SER A 116 10.28 7.37 4.38
N VAL A 117 9.09 7.03 3.92
CA VAL A 117 8.69 5.66 3.54
C VAL A 117 8.73 5.58 2.03
N ILE A 118 9.42 4.57 1.50
CA ILE A 118 9.66 4.43 0.07
C ILE A 118 9.27 3.01 -0.32
N SER A 119 8.41 2.89 -1.34
CA SER A 119 8.07 1.62 -1.94
C SER A 119 8.35 1.65 -3.44
N PHE A 120 8.77 0.52 -3.97
CA PHE A 120 9.06 0.35 -5.38
C PHE A 120 8.14 -0.71 -5.97
N SER A 121 7.61 -0.45 -7.15
CA SER A 121 6.84 -1.41 -7.92
C SER A 121 7.10 -1.21 -9.41
N PRO A 122 6.98 -2.25 -10.24
CA PRO A 122 6.87 -2.05 -11.68
C PRO A 122 5.55 -1.34 -12.01
N PRO A 123 5.45 -0.64 -13.14
CA PRO A 123 4.18 -0.15 -13.65
C PRO A 123 3.30 -1.33 -14.05
N GLU A 124 2.11 -1.39 -13.48
CA GLU A 124 1.18 -2.48 -13.75
C GLU A 124 0.63 -2.43 -15.18
N THR A 125 0.82 -3.47 -15.93
CA THR A 125 0.16 -3.67 -17.22
C THR A 125 -1.35 -3.92 -17.03
N VAL A 126 -2.16 -3.73 -18.07
CA VAL A 126 -3.60 -4.03 -18.00
C VAL A 126 -3.85 -5.49 -17.61
N PHE A 127 -2.96 -6.40 -18.02
CA PHE A 127 -3.05 -7.80 -17.68
C PHE A 127 -2.73 -8.04 -16.19
N GLU A 128 -1.70 -7.42 -15.69
CA GLU A 128 -1.32 -7.49 -14.27
C GLU A 128 -2.41 -6.91 -13.36
N LYS A 129 -3.02 -5.81 -13.74
CA LYS A 129 -4.18 -5.25 -13.02
C LYS A 129 -5.37 -6.21 -12.90
N LEU A 130 -5.51 -7.13 -13.84
CA LEU A 130 -6.59 -8.13 -13.83
C LEU A 130 -6.23 -9.39 -13.03
N PHE A 131 -4.96 -9.78 -13.01
CA PHE A 131 -4.53 -11.08 -12.49
C PHE A 131 -3.52 -10.99 -11.34
N VAL A 132 -2.83 -9.85 -11.21
CA VAL A 132 -1.87 -9.60 -10.12
C VAL A 132 -2.33 -8.33 -9.42
N THR A 133 -2.79 -8.48 -8.22
CA THR A 133 -2.83 -7.34 -7.31
C THR A 133 -1.38 -7.12 -6.90
N GLY A 134 -0.84 -5.90 -6.98
CA GLY A 134 0.50 -5.56 -6.47
C GLY A 134 0.62 -5.72 -4.94
N GLU A 135 0.01 -6.81 -4.43
CA GLU A 135 -0.05 -7.13 -3.01
C GLU A 135 1.30 -7.64 -2.53
N PRO A 136 1.68 -7.30 -1.29
CA PRO A 136 2.82 -7.89 -0.61
C PRO A 136 2.74 -9.42 -0.58
N ASP A 137 3.88 -10.09 -0.50
CA ASP A 137 3.91 -11.54 -0.36
C ASP A 137 3.14 -11.98 0.88
N ILE A 138 3.41 -11.32 2.01
CA ILE A 138 2.67 -11.52 3.26
C ILE A 138 2.38 -10.16 3.89
N ILE A 139 1.13 -9.94 4.23
CA ILE A 139 0.67 -8.85 5.06
C ILE A 139 0.42 -9.42 6.46
N ALA A 140 1.21 -8.98 7.42
CA ALA A 140 0.96 -9.30 8.82
C ALA A 140 0.00 -8.26 9.40
N GLU A 141 -1.20 -8.69 9.74
CA GLU A 141 -2.27 -7.85 10.28
C GLU A 141 -2.22 -7.89 11.80
N PHE A 142 -1.86 -6.79 12.43
CA PHE A 142 -1.80 -6.67 13.88
C PHE A 142 -3.05 -6.01 14.45
N TYR A 143 -3.85 -6.77 15.19
CA TYR A 143 -5.08 -6.33 15.83
C TYR A 143 -4.82 -6.02 17.31
N THR A 144 -5.18 -4.81 17.76
CA THR A 144 -5.06 -4.48 19.19
C THR A 144 -6.16 -5.20 19.99
N ARG A 145 -5.78 -5.87 21.08
CA ARG A 145 -6.75 -6.46 22.02
C ARG A 145 -7.54 -5.40 22.77
N ASN A 146 -6.91 -4.28 23.06
CA ASN A 146 -7.56 -3.16 23.72
C ASN A 146 -8.10 -2.16 22.69
N LYS A 147 -9.33 -2.38 22.22
CA LYS A 147 -10.03 -1.52 21.24
C LYS A 147 -10.28 -0.08 21.71
N ALA A 148 -10.10 0.23 22.99
CA ALA A 148 -10.33 1.56 23.54
C ALA A 148 -9.13 2.52 23.36
N LYS A 149 -7.96 2.00 22.99
CA LYS A 149 -6.74 2.79 22.83
C LYS A 149 -6.16 2.55 21.44
N ALA A 150 -6.00 3.63 20.68
CA ALA A 150 -5.28 3.58 19.41
C ALA A 150 -3.81 3.14 19.64
N PRO A 151 -3.21 2.38 18.73
CA PRO A 151 -1.81 1.97 18.85
C PRO A 151 -0.89 3.20 18.79
N GLU A 152 0.07 3.28 19.71
CA GLU A 152 1.05 4.37 19.74
C GLU A 152 2.12 4.16 18.66
N ALA A 153 2.52 5.23 17.99
CA ALA A 153 3.53 5.20 16.93
C ALA A 153 4.86 4.54 17.37
N GLU A 154 5.30 4.81 18.60
CA GLU A 154 6.52 4.22 19.15
C GLU A 154 6.42 2.70 19.33
N THR A 155 5.24 2.20 19.71
CA THR A 155 4.98 0.76 19.82
C THR A 155 5.06 0.08 18.45
N ILE A 156 4.50 0.69 17.41
CA ILE A 156 4.54 0.16 16.05
C ILE A 156 5.98 0.14 15.52
N ARG A 157 6.74 1.22 15.69
CA ARG A 157 8.15 1.28 15.28
C ARG A 157 9.01 0.24 16.00
N SER A 158 8.78 0.03 17.28
CA SER A 158 9.48 -1.02 18.03
C SER A 158 9.15 -2.42 17.52
N MET A 159 7.91 -2.63 17.11
CA MET A 159 7.44 -3.87 16.48
C MET A 159 8.10 -4.10 15.11
N GLU A 160 8.16 -3.08 14.26
CA GLU A 160 8.85 -3.14 12.97
C GLU A 160 10.33 -3.53 13.13
N LEU A 161 11.03 -2.90 14.06
CA LEU A 161 12.44 -3.17 14.34
C LEU A 161 12.66 -4.59 14.88
N GLU A 162 11.80 -5.05 15.79
CA GLU A 162 11.92 -6.41 16.34
C GLU A 162 11.62 -7.47 15.29
N LEU A 163 10.63 -7.27 14.43
CA LEU A 163 10.32 -8.15 13.31
C LEU A 163 11.47 -8.18 12.31
N ALA A 164 12.02 -7.03 11.91
CA ALA A 164 13.17 -6.98 11.03
C ALA A 164 14.38 -7.75 11.61
N ARG A 165 14.60 -7.66 12.92
CA ARG A 165 15.67 -8.38 13.61
C ARG A 165 15.46 -9.91 13.61
N ARG A 166 14.23 -10.38 13.84
CA ARG A 166 13.91 -11.82 13.93
C ARG A 166 13.83 -12.49 12.56
N THR A 167 13.20 -11.83 11.61
CA THR A 167 12.93 -12.41 10.29
C THR A 167 14.09 -12.20 9.31
N GLY A 168 14.93 -11.19 9.54
CA GLY A 168 15.94 -10.74 8.59
C GLY A 168 15.36 -9.93 7.41
N ILE A 169 14.05 -9.71 7.38
CA ILE A 169 13.34 -8.93 6.35
C ILE A 169 12.68 -7.75 7.05
N ALA A 170 13.01 -6.54 6.63
CA ALA A 170 12.33 -5.35 7.14
C ALA A 170 10.94 -5.24 6.50
N PRO A 171 9.87 -5.12 7.31
CA PRO A 171 8.56 -4.80 6.76
C PRO A 171 8.58 -3.39 6.14
N THR A 172 7.67 -3.12 5.20
CA THR A 172 7.49 -1.76 4.71
C THR A 172 6.99 -0.87 5.85
N GLY A 173 7.66 0.26 6.04
CA GLY A 173 7.35 1.17 7.13
C GLY A 173 5.95 1.76 7.00
N ILE A 174 5.31 2.00 8.14
CA ILE A 174 3.99 2.64 8.20
C ILE A 174 4.15 4.15 8.22
N ALA A 175 3.28 4.84 7.49
CA ALA A 175 3.26 6.29 7.49
C ALA A 175 2.50 6.81 8.72
N PHE A 176 3.14 7.77 9.40
CA PHE A 176 2.54 8.51 10.51
C PHE A 176 2.28 9.96 10.09
N GLU A 177 1.29 10.57 10.69
CA GLU A 177 0.96 11.97 10.50
C GLU A 177 1.20 12.73 11.79
N ASN A 178 2.03 13.77 11.70
CA ASN A 178 2.22 14.71 12.80
C ASN A 178 1.03 15.66 12.86
N GLN A 179 0.34 15.69 13.98
CA GLN A 179 -0.83 16.52 14.21
C GLN A 179 -0.57 17.51 15.33
N LEU A 180 -1.25 18.63 15.28
CA LEU A 180 -1.33 19.56 16.41
C LEU A 180 -2.71 19.49 17.01
N ASN A 181 -2.81 18.89 18.18
CA ASN A 181 -4.06 18.79 18.91
C ASN A 181 -4.32 20.09 19.68
N LEU A 182 -5.41 20.75 19.33
CA LEU A 182 -5.89 21.94 20.01
C LEU A 182 -6.86 21.53 21.11
N SER A 183 -6.37 21.44 22.34
CA SER A 183 -7.19 21.10 23.51
C SER A 183 -7.85 22.34 24.09
N ILE A 184 -9.16 22.34 24.18
CA ILE A 184 -9.95 23.46 24.71
C ILE A 184 -10.03 23.36 26.23
N ASN A 185 -9.65 24.41 26.94
CA ASN A 185 -9.80 24.51 28.39
C ASN A 185 -11.22 24.93 28.76
N LYS A 186 -12.03 23.95 29.18
CA LYS A 186 -13.44 24.17 29.52
C LYS A 186 -13.63 25.09 30.72
N GLU A 187 -12.72 25.06 31.69
CA GLU A 187 -12.79 25.92 32.89
C GLU A 187 -12.56 27.40 32.52
N LYS A 188 -11.60 27.65 31.65
CA LYS A 188 -11.34 29.01 31.14
C LYS A 188 -12.48 29.51 30.26
N LEU A 189 -13.14 28.64 29.46
CA LEU A 189 -14.34 29.04 28.72
C LEU A 189 -15.45 29.56 29.64
N LEU A 190 -15.68 28.84 30.72
CA LEU A 190 -16.67 29.25 31.72
C LEU A 190 -16.25 30.53 32.46
N LEU A 191 -14.98 30.64 32.83
CA LEU A 191 -14.43 31.80 33.52
C LEU A 191 -14.57 33.08 32.71
N TYR A 192 -14.23 33.00 31.40
CA TYR A 192 -14.30 34.13 30.49
C TYR A 192 -15.62 34.29 29.78
N ARG A 193 -16.60 33.43 30.08
CA ARG A 193 -17.94 33.47 29.46
C ARG A 193 -17.86 33.45 27.93
N VAL A 194 -17.13 32.50 27.40
CA VAL A 194 -17.01 32.31 25.96
C VAL A 194 -17.82 31.08 25.54
N ALA A 195 -18.74 31.27 24.59
CA ALA A 195 -19.52 30.15 24.05
C ALA A 195 -18.66 29.22 23.22
N TYR A 196 -18.82 27.91 23.42
CA TYR A 196 -18.06 26.89 22.69
C TYR A 196 -18.19 27.02 21.15
N ASN A 197 -19.40 27.27 20.67
CA ASN A 197 -19.66 27.43 19.23
C ASN A 197 -18.93 28.63 18.63
N GLU A 198 -18.81 29.73 19.41
CA GLU A 198 -18.08 30.91 18.97
C GLU A 198 -16.58 30.62 18.90
N LEU A 199 -16.00 29.94 19.91
CA LEU A 199 -14.63 29.50 19.89
C LEU A 199 -14.35 28.60 18.67
N TYR A 200 -15.22 27.60 18.44
CA TYR A 200 -15.07 26.71 17.29
C TYR A 200 -15.11 27.46 15.95
N ARG A 201 -16.03 28.42 15.82
CA ARG A 201 -16.15 29.26 14.62
C ARG A 201 -14.88 30.09 14.37
N VAL A 202 -14.37 30.72 15.42
CA VAL A 202 -13.17 31.55 15.34
C VAL A 202 -11.93 30.70 15.00
N LEU A 203 -11.74 29.56 15.66
CA LEU A 203 -10.67 28.61 15.35
C LEU A 203 -10.75 28.13 13.91
N LYS A 204 -11.93 27.73 13.45
CA LYS A 204 -12.12 27.29 12.06
C LYS A 204 -11.77 28.36 11.06
N THR A 205 -12.10 29.64 11.35
CA THR A 205 -11.79 30.77 10.47
C THR A 205 -10.30 31.10 10.50
N ALA A 206 -9.65 31.00 11.66
CA ALA A 206 -8.24 31.34 11.83
C ALA A 206 -7.27 30.34 11.15
N PHE A 207 -7.65 29.05 11.11
CA PHE A 207 -6.79 27.98 10.57
C PHE A 207 -7.24 27.43 9.20
N ARG A 208 -8.32 27.95 8.62
CA ARG A 208 -8.80 27.50 7.31
C ARG A 208 -8.30 28.41 6.21
N GLU A 209 -7.95 27.81 5.07
CA GLU A 209 -7.85 28.55 3.82
C GLU A 209 -9.21 29.17 3.49
N ASN A 210 -9.22 30.50 3.32
CA ASN A 210 -10.45 31.22 2.99
C ASN A 210 -10.61 31.25 1.46
N SER A 211 -11.15 30.19 0.89
CA SER A 211 -11.56 30.16 -0.51
C SER A 211 -12.79 31.05 -0.70
N VAL A 212 -12.63 32.09 -1.53
CA VAL A 212 -13.69 33.06 -1.82
C VAL A 212 -14.61 32.55 -2.92
N THR A 213 -14.01 32.05 -4.01
CA THR A 213 -14.74 31.53 -5.17
C THR A 213 -13.83 30.69 -6.05
N MET A 214 -14.45 30.02 -7.02
CA MET A 214 -13.73 29.31 -8.08
C MET A 214 -13.81 30.11 -9.37
N LEU A 215 -12.68 30.47 -9.95
CA LEU A 215 -12.62 31.06 -11.27
C LEU A 215 -12.74 29.98 -12.34
N HIS A 216 -13.80 30.03 -13.13
CA HIS A 216 -13.99 29.17 -14.29
C HIS A 216 -13.31 29.83 -15.51
N SER A 217 -12.19 29.31 -15.94
CA SER A 217 -11.50 29.71 -17.16
C SER A 217 -11.45 28.53 -18.11
N TYR A 218 -12.09 28.61 -19.23
CA TYR A 218 -12.23 27.72 -20.39
C TYR A 218 -11.97 26.19 -20.15
N GLN A 219 -10.87 25.82 -19.49
CA GLN A 219 -10.50 24.43 -19.16
C GLN A 219 -9.93 24.26 -17.74
N GLN A 220 -9.92 25.31 -16.95
CA GLN A 220 -9.33 25.31 -15.62
C GLN A 220 -10.29 25.86 -14.58
N TYR A 221 -10.32 25.20 -13.43
CA TYR A 221 -10.98 25.65 -12.21
C TYR A 221 -9.90 26.15 -11.26
N LEU A 222 -9.78 27.46 -11.11
CA LEU A 222 -8.79 28.09 -10.25
C LEU A 222 -9.45 28.57 -8.96
N PRO A 223 -9.13 28.02 -7.79
CA PRO A 223 -9.63 28.54 -6.51
C PRO A 223 -8.99 29.90 -6.24
N ILE A 224 -9.81 30.90 -5.92
CA ILE A 224 -9.34 32.19 -5.42
C ILE A 224 -9.34 32.13 -3.91
N ASN A 225 -8.15 32.09 -3.32
CA ASN A 225 -7.96 32.08 -1.87
C ASN A 225 -7.49 33.44 -1.40
N VAL A 226 -8.04 33.88 -0.26
CA VAL A 226 -7.51 35.04 0.46
C VAL A 226 -6.51 34.52 1.47
N ALA A 227 -5.22 34.75 1.18
CA ALA A 227 -4.13 34.42 2.08
C ALA A 227 -3.64 35.68 2.80
N GLY A 228 -3.40 35.56 4.11
CA GLY A 228 -2.65 36.55 4.88
C GLY A 228 -1.14 36.32 4.79
N SER A 229 -0.37 37.05 5.58
CA SER A 229 1.05 36.73 5.77
C SER A 229 1.20 35.38 6.47
N GLU A 230 2.26 34.63 6.13
CA GLU A 230 2.60 33.40 6.84
C GLU A 230 2.80 33.68 8.33
N LYS A 231 2.07 32.94 9.17
CA LYS A 231 2.12 33.04 10.63
C LYS A 231 2.26 31.66 11.24
N THR A 232 3.03 31.56 12.29
CA THR A 232 3.09 30.33 13.09
C THR A 232 1.77 30.11 13.84
N VAL A 233 1.49 28.87 14.23
CA VAL A 233 0.29 28.52 15.04
C VAL A 233 0.22 29.34 16.32
N ASN A 234 1.35 29.58 16.97
CA ASN A 234 1.41 30.39 18.19
C ASN A 234 1.07 31.86 17.95
N GLU A 235 1.53 32.44 16.83
CA GLU A 235 1.19 33.83 16.45
C GLU A 235 -0.30 33.95 16.13
N ILE A 236 -0.86 32.98 15.38
CA ILE A 236 -2.30 32.95 15.09
C ILE A 236 -3.12 32.91 16.37
N LEU A 237 -2.75 32.04 17.32
CA LEU A 237 -3.46 31.92 18.61
C LEU A 237 -3.30 33.17 19.50
N GLN A 238 -2.21 33.89 19.38
CA GLN A 238 -1.96 35.10 20.16
C GLN A 238 -2.65 36.35 19.58
N GLU A 239 -2.67 36.47 18.27
CA GLU A 239 -3.23 37.63 17.57
C GLU A 239 -4.74 37.53 17.33
N THR A 240 -5.26 36.30 17.25
CA THR A 240 -6.69 36.09 17.05
C THR A 240 -7.45 36.29 18.35
N LEU A 241 -8.31 37.29 18.37
CA LEU A 241 -9.10 37.64 19.54
C LEU A 241 -10.52 37.08 19.43
N ILE A 242 -11.04 36.57 20.53
CA ILE A 242 -12.42 36.15 20.67
C ILE A 242 -13.19 37.09 21.63
N GLN A 243 -14.39 37.39 21.26
CA GLN A 243 -15.24 38.27 22.06
C GLN A 243 -16.00 37.46 23.13
N THR A 244 -15.99 37.96 24.38
CA THR A 244 -16.75 37.37 25.48
C THR A 244 -18.23 37.67 25.36
N GLU A 245 -19.05 36.89 26.04
CA GLU A 245 -20.45 37.30 26.26
C GLU A 245 -20.54 38.63 27.05
N PRO A 246 -21.55 39.46 26.79
CA PRO A 246 -21.66 40.74 27.49
C PRO A 246 -21.80 40.52 29.01
N ASP A 247 -21.15 41.36 29.76
CA ASP A 247 -21.31 41.41 31.22
C ASP A 247 -22.65 42.01 31.66
N SER A 248 -22.89 42.12 32.96
CA SER A 248 -24.11 42.72 33.49
C SER A 248 -24.31 44.21 33.12
N LYS A 249 -23.28 44.88 32.58
CA LYS A 249 -23.31 46.26 32.07
C LYS A 249 -23.42 46.34 30.55
N GLY A 250 -23.37 45.21 29.86
CA GLY A 250 -23.37 45.12 28.40
C GLY A 250 -22.00 45.22 27.74
N ASP A 251 -20.94 45.31 28.54
CA ASP A 251 -19.57 45.42 28.04
C ASP A 251 -19.06 44.02 27.61
N ARG A 252 -18.22 43.98 26.56
CA ARG A 252 -17.60 42.78 26.01
C ARG A 252 -16.08 42.96 25.99
N GLU A 253 -15.39 41.95 26.41
CA GLU A 253 -13.93 41.91 26.43
C GLU A 253 -13.41 41.05 25.26
N TYR A 254 -12.19 41.32 24.82
CA TYR A 254 -11.50 40.56 23.80
C TYR A 254 -10.34 39.76 24.43
N ILE A 255 -10.35 38.46 24.22
CA ILE A 255 -9.38 37.55 24.80
C ILE A 255 -8.64 36.81 23.67
N PRO A 256 -7.30 36.68 23.70
CA PRO A 256 -6.58 35.91 22.71
C PRO A 256 -6.90 34.43 22.84
N LEU A 257 -6.99 33.71 21.69
CA LEU A 257 -7.30 32.28 21.64
C LEU A 257 -6.33 31.46 22.49
N ARG A 258 -5.07 31.88 22.60
CA ARG A 258 -4.04 31.23 23.41
C ARG A 258 -4.45 31.02 24.87
N GLU A 259 -5.28 31.87 25.43
CA GLU A 259 -5.77 31.70 26.80
C GLU A 259 -6.76 30.54 26.95
N LEU A 260 -7.47 30.20 25.89
CA LEU A 260 -8.54 29.21 25.86
C LEU A 260 -8.13 27.86 25.32
N VAL A 261 -7.01 27.81 24.58
CA VAL A 261 -6.58 26.61 23.84
C VAL A 261 -5.14 26.28 24.15
N THR A 262 -4.87 25.02 24.37
CA THR A 262 -3.51 24.47 24.52
C THR A 262 -3.16 23.65 23.30
N VAL A 263 -1.97 23.90 22.73
CA VAL A 263 -1.44 23.15 21.58
C VAL A 263 -0.53 22.03 22.09
N THR A 264 -0.84 20.81 21.72
CA THR A 264 0.00 19.64 21.99
C THR A 264 0.35 18.93 20.68
N PRO A 265 1.63 18.70 20.40
CA PRO A 265 2.00 17.85 19.27
C PRO A 265 1.53 16.42 19.54
N ALA A 266 1.00 15.78 18.53
CA ALA A 266 0.60 14.38 18.53
C ALA A 266 1.06 13.72 17.24
N GLU A 267 1.30 12.44 17.28
CA GLU A 267 1.59 11.62 16.12
C GLU A 267 0.54 10.52 16.06
N ASP A 268 -0.04 10.31 14.89
CA ASP A 268 -1.09 9.31 14.68
C ASP A 268 -0.83 8.55 13.37
N LEU A 269 -1.50 7.43 13.19
CA LEU A 269 -1.46 6.70 11.93
C LEU A 269 -2.09 7.54 10.82
N LYS A 270 -1.42 7.67 9.69
CA LYS A 270 -1.92 8.41 8.54
C LYS A 270 -3.15 7.75 7.91
N SER A 271 -3.22 6.43 7.97
CA SER A 271 -4.34 5.65 7.45
C SER A 271 -4.78 4.58 8.43
N ILE A 272 -6.08 4.33 8.49
CA ILE A 272 -6.67 3.26 9.27
C ILE A 272 -7.06 2.16 8.30
N THR A 273 -6.50 0.96 8.50
CA THR A 273 -6.83 -0.22 7.72
C THR A 273 -7.79 -1.10 8.53
N ALA A 274 -8.82 -1.62 7.86
CA ALA A 274 -9.80 -2.48 8.50
C ALA A 274 -10.12 -3.70 7.64
N GLY A 275 -10.29 -4.84 8.28
CA GLY A 275 -10.66 -6.11 7.67
C GLY A 275 -11.88 -6.74 8.35
N ARG A 276 -12.09 -8.04 8.12
CA ARG A 276 -13.21 -8.80 8.73
C ARG A 276 -13.19 -8.80 10.26
N ASN A 277 -12.01 -8.72 10.86
CA ASN A 277 -11.82 -8.79 12.31
C ASN A 277 -11.77 -7.42 12.99
N GLY A 278 -11.91 -6.34 12.23
CA GLY A 278 -11.85 -4.96 12.69
C GLY A 278 -10.62 -4.20 12.17
N GLU A 279 -10.27 -3.12 12.86
CA GLU A 279 -9.11 -2.28 12.52
C GLU A 279 -7.80 -3.00 12.86
N TYR A 280 -6.81 -2.89 11.99
CA TYR A 280 -5.49 -3.49 12.17
C TYR A 280 -4.37 -2.61 11.61
N VAL A 281 -3.17 -2.86 12.09
CA VAL A 281 -1.94 -2.27 11.61
C VAL A 281 -1.31 -3.26 10.61
N PRO A 282 -1.23 -2.92 9.30
CA PRO A 282 -0.61 -3.78 8.31
C PRO A 282 0.90 -3.64 8.34
N LEU A 283 1.63 -4.74 8.35
CA LEU A 283 3.07 -4.78 8.11
C LEU A 283 3.33 -5.64 6.88
N ASP A 284 3.79 -5.00 5.81
CA ASP A 284 3.92 -5.59 4.50
C ASP A 284 5.32 -6.17 4.30
N PHE A 285 5.41 -7.43 3.91
CA PHE A 285 6.65 -8.14 3.63
C PHE A 285 6.74 -8.51 2.15
N TYR A 286 7.84 -8.14 1.53
CA TYR A 286 8.17 -8.44 0.13
C TYR A 286 9.42 -9.31 0.04
N GLY A 287 9.54 -10.13 -1.02
CA GLY A 287 10.69 -10.99 -1.26
C GLY A 287 10.82 -12.14 -0.26
N VAL A 288 9.69 -12.64 0.25
CA VAL A 288 9.63 -13.70 1.25
C VAL A 288 9.94 -15.06 0.64
N GLN A 289 11.10 -15.66 0.95
CA GLN A 289 11.48 -16.99 0.47
C GLN A 289 10.76 -18.13 1.22
N ASP A 290 10.56 -17.98 2.52
CA ASP A 290 9.88 -18.99 3.38
C ASP A 290 8.76 -18.33 4.18
N GLY A 291 7.56 -18.32 3.59
CA GLY A 291 6.37 -17.73 4.19
C GLY A 291 5.96 -18.38 5.52
N ASN A 292 6.12 -19.71 5.64
CA ASN A 292 5.73 -20.39 6.86
C ASN A 292 6.64 -20.03 8.05
N LYS A 293 7.93 -19.85 7.79
CA LYS A 293 8.88 -19.39 8.80
C LYS A 293 8.55 -17.97 9.25
N LEU A 294 8.31 -17.07 8.28
CA LEU A 294 7.93 -15.68 8.59
C LEU A 294 6.67 -15.61 9.44
N ILE A 295 5.61 -16.35 9.08
CA ILE A 295 4.34 -16.39 9.81
C ILE A 295 4.56 -16.84 11.26
N LYS A 296 5.43 -17.82 11.47
CA LYS A 296 5.77 -18.33 12.81
C LYS A 296 6.46 -17.26 13.66
N GLU A 297 7.46 -16.58 13.11
CA GLU A 297 8.19 -15.51 13.81
C GLU A 297 7.27 -14.31 14.14
N VAL A 298 6.39 -13.92 13.20
CA VAL A 298 5.40 -12.85 13.42
C VAL A 298 4.44 -13.21 14.56
N LYS A 299 3.89 -14.43 14.57
CA LYS A 299 3.02 -14.91 15.65
C LYS A 299 3.73 -14.88 17.01
N GLN A 300 4.97 -15.34 17.05
CA GLN A 300 5.75 -15.36 18.27
C GLN A 300 6.04 -13.95 18.79
N THR A 301 6.33 -13.00 17.88
CA THR A 301 6.51 -11.59 18.25
C THR A 301 5.25 -10.97 18.84
N ALA A 302 4.08 -11.26 18.27
CA ALA A 302 2.80 -10.77 18.79
C ALA A 302 2.47 -11.36 20.17
N GLU A 303 2.75 -12.66 20.39
CA GLU A 303 2.58 -13.31 21.69
C GLU A 303 3.49 -12.69 22.77
N ASP A 304 4.74 -12.38 22.42
CA ASP A 304 5.70 -11.74 23.33
C ASP A 304 5.22 -10.33 23.76
N MET A 305 4.54 -9.62 22.85
CA MET A 305 4.01 -8.26 23.10
C MET A 305 2.67 -8.23 23.86
N LYS A 306 2.00 -9.37 24.05
CA LYS A 306 0.76 -9.61 24.83
C LYS A 306 -0.51 -8.85 24.45
N ASP A 307 -0.39 -7.66 23.87
CA ASP A 307 -1.53 -6.77 23.56
C ASP A 307 -2.04 -6.90 22.12
N TRP A 308 -1.45 -7.83 21.35
CA TRP A 308 -1.70 -7.96 19.92
C TRP A 308 -2.19 -9.36 19.55
N ASP A 309 -3.16 -9.42 18.66
CA ASP A 309 -3.55 -10.59 17.90
C ASP A 309 -3.08 -10.44 16.46
N THR A 310 -2.84 -11.54 15.74
CA THR A 310 -2.35 -11.51 14.37
C THR A 310 -3.29 -12.20 13.40
N GLY A 311 -3.49 -11.56 12.24
CA GLY A 311 -4.02 -12.16 11.04
C GLY A 311 -2.95 -12.15 9.94
N PHE A 312 -3.22 -12.82 8.85
CA PHE A 312 -2.34 -12.88 7.69
C PHE A 312 -3.14 -12.85 6.41
N SER A 313 -2.65 -12.07 5.45
CA SER A 313 -3.15 -12.01 4.08
C SER A 313 -1.96 -11.80 3.12
N GLY A 314 -2.24 -11.59 1.85
CA GLY A 314 -1.21 -11.36 0.84
C GLY A 314 -1.12 -12.45 -0.22
N SER A 315 -0.26 -12.25 -1.21
CA SER A 315 -0.16 -13.09 -2.41
C SER A 315 0.26 -14.54 -2.11
N PHE A 316 0.98 -14.76 -1.00
CA PHE A 316 1.34 -16.12 -0.54
C PHE A 316 0.12 -17.03 -0.34
N PHE A 317 -0.98 -16.49 0.20
CA PHE A 317 -2.21 -17.26 0.43
C PHE A 317 -3.05 -17.34 -0.84
N SER A 318 -3.22 -16.25 -1.58
CA SER A 318 -4.00 -16.23 -2.81
C SER A 318 -3.38 -17.09 -3.92
N ASN A 319 -2.06 -17.23 -3.96
CA ASN A 319 -1.39 -18.12 -4.91
C ASN A 319 -1.73 -19.60 -4.69
N SER A 320 -1.81 -20.05 -3.45
CA SER A 320 -2.17 -21.44 -3.15
C SER A 320 -3.63 -21.74 -3.47
N GLU A 321 -4.55 -20.82 -3.14
CA GLU A 321 -5.99 -20.95 -3.45
C GLU A 321 -6.24 -20.99 -4.95
N MET A 322 -5.56 -20.15 -5.73
CA MET A 322 -5.70 -20.10 -7.19
C MET A 322 -5.25 -21.40 -7.86
N LEU A 323 -4.18 -22.03 -7.40
CA LEU A 323 -3.73 -23.32 -7.95
C LEU A 323 -4.74 -24.43 -7.68
N ASP A 324 -5.35 -24.44 -6.49
CA ASP A 324 -6.41 -25.41 -6.17
C ASP A 324 -7.64 -25.21 -7.04
N GLU A 325 -8.04 -23.99 -7.30
CA GLU A 325 -9.14 -23.66 -8.23
C GLU A 325 -8.86 -24.10 -9.66
N LEU A 326 -7.62 -23.89 -10.15
CA LEU A 326 -7.20 -24.35 -11.48
C LEU A 326 -7.29 -25.88 -11.61
N VAL A 327 -6.88 -26.63 -10.58
CA VAL A 327 -7.00 -28.11 -10.57
C VAL A 327 -8.46 -28.53 -10.64
N ILE A 328 -9.37 -27.86 -9.94
CA ILE A 328 -10.81 -28.12 -9.99
C ILE A 328 -11.38 -27.86 -11.39
N ILE A 329 -11.02 -26.72 -11.99
CA ILE A 329 -11.45 -26.34 -13.36
C ILE A 329 -10.95 -27.37 -14.36
N LEU A 330 -9.68 -27.79 -14.26
CA LEU A 330 -9.12 -28.84 -15.12
C LEU A 330 -9.91 -30.15 -15.01
N PHE A 331 -10.22 -30.57 -13.77
CA PHE A 331 -10.99 -31.80 -13.55
C PHE A 331 -12.39 -31.73 -14.15
N ILE A 332 -13.11 -30.60 -13.96
CA ILE A 332 -14.43 -30.39 -14.55
C ILE A 332 -14.35 -30.38 -16.08
N SER A 333 -13.34 -29.73 -16.66
CA SER A 333 -13.09 -29.69 -18.09
C SER A 333 -12.86 -31.11 -18.66
N LEU A 334 -12.03 -31.92 -18.03
CA LEU A 334 -11.83 -33.32 -18.43
C LEU A 334 -13.08 -34.16 -18.34
N LEU A 335 -13.89 -33.94 -17.31
CA LEU A 335 -15.15 -34.66 -17.14
C LEU A 335 -16.17 -34.30 -18.23
N LEU A 336 -16.29 -33.02 -18.55
CA LEU A 336 -17.14 -32.55 -19.64
C LEU A 336 -16.67 -33.10 -21.00
N MET A 337 -15.35 -33.07 -21.26
CA MET A 337 -14.77 -33.63 -22.48
C MET A 337 -15.05 -35.14 -22.58
N TYR A 338 -14.93 -35.89 -21.48
CA TYR A 338 -15.29 -37.32 -21.43
C TYR A 338 -16.72 -37.55 -21.85
N PHE A 339 -17.69 -36.82 -21.33
CA PHE A 339 -19.10 -36.99 -21.66
C PHE A 339 -19.41 -36.63 -23.12
N ILE A 340 -18.79 -35.57 -23.65
CA ILE A 340 -18.93 -35.19 -25.05
C ILE A 340 -18.39 -36.29 -25.96
N LEU A 341 -17.19 -36.81 -25.67
CA LEU A 341 -16.61 -37.88 -26.45
C LEU A 341 -17.42 -39.20 -26.31
N ALA A 342 -17.94 -39.52 -25.11
CA ALA A 342 -18.79 -40.69 -24.91
C ALA A 342 -20.07 -40.65 -25.72
N ALA A 343 -20.68 -39.48 -25.83
CA ALA A 343 -21.85 -39.26 -26.69
C ALA A 343 -21.48 -39.37 -28.18
N GLN A 344 -20.31 -38.87 -28.58
CA GLN A 344 -19.86 -38.89 -29.99
C GLN A 344 -19.45 -40.30 -30.44
N PHE A 345 -18.81 -41.07 -29.58
CA PHE A 345 -18.38 -42.45 -29.92
C PHE A 345 -19.40 -43.52 -29.58
N GLU A 346 -20.55 -43.15 -28.99
CA GLU A 346 -21.56 -44.08 -28.49
C GLU A 346 -20.98 -45.22 -27.63
N SER A 347 -19.89 -44.93 -26.91
CA SER A 347 -19.13 -45.89 -26.13
C SER A 347 -18.48 -45.19 -24.94
N PHE A 348 -18.48 -45.84 -23.76
CA PHE A 348 -17.80 -45.35 -22.58
C PHE A 348 -16.28 -45.71 -22.51
N LEU A 349 -15.84 -46.68 -23.29
CA LEU A 349 -14.44 -47.14 -23.28
C LEU A 349 -13.55 -46.36 -24.26
N GLN A 350 -14.05 -45.96 -25.42
CA GLN A 350 -13.29 -45.25 -26.42
C GLN A 350 -12.80 -43.88 -25.95
N PRO A 351 -13.62 -43.05 -25.27
CA PRO A 351 -13.15 -41.80 -24.69
C PRO A 351 -11.99 -41.95 -23.71
N LEU A 352 -11.98 -43.02 -22.90
CA LEU A 352 -10.90 -43.27 -21.97
C LEU A 352 -9.56 -43.51 -22.67
N LEU A 353 -9.56 -44.12 -23.85
CA LEU A 353 -8.34 -44.30 -24.64
C LEU A 353 -7.82 -42.98 -25.19
N VAL A 354 -8.71 -42.09 -25.61
CA VAL A 354 -8.36 -40.74 -26.08
C VAL A 354 -7.82 -39.89 -24.91
N LEU A 355 -8.54 -39.87 -23.80
CA LEU A 355 -8.11 -39.11 -22.61
C LEU A 355 -6.81 -39.64 -21.99
N ALA A 356 -6.43 -40.91 -22.24
CA ALA A 356 -5.15 -41.44 -21.79
C ALA A 356 -3.92 -40.79 -22.46
N GLU A 357 -4.11 -40.02 -23.53
CA GLU A 357 -3.07 -39.23 -24.18
C GLU A 357 -2.73 -37.95 -23.35
N ILE A 358 -3.71 -37.35 -22.67
CA ILE A 358 -3.54 -36.10 -21.91
C ILE A 358 -2.42 -36.18 -20.85
N PRO A 359 -2.30 -37.22 -19.98
CA PRO A 359 -1.19 -37.33 -19.06
C PRO A 359 0.19 -37.41 -19.71
N ILE A 360 0.27 -37.90 -20.94
CA ILE A 360 1.52 -37.99 -21.71
C ILE A 360 1.91 -36.59 -22.16
N ASP A 361 0.97 -35.85 -22.76
CA ASP A 361 1.20 -34.50 -23.26
C ASP A 361 1.55 -33.54 -22.11
N LEU A 362 0.81 -33.64 -20.99
CA LEU A 362 1.07 -32.87 -19.78
C LEU A 362 2.48 -33.16 -19.20
N ALA A 363 2.88 -34.44 -19.14
CA ALA A 363 4.21 -34.82 -18.66
C ALA A 363 5.31 -34.26 -19.57
N PHE A 364 5.11 -34.27 -20.89
CA PHE A 364 6.06 -33.68 -21.84
C PHE A 364 6.13 -32.15 -21.70
N ALA A 365 5.00 -31.48 -21.57
CA ALA A 365 4.95 -30.03 -21.41
C ALA A 365 5.64 -29.59 -20.12
N LEU A 366 5.38 -30.27 -18.98
CA LEU A 366 6.05 -30.02 -17.72
C LEU A 366 7.55 -30.31 -17.77
N LEU A 367 7.95 -31.41 -18.45
CA LEU A 367 9.36 -31.72 -18.67
C LEU A 367 10.06 -30.61 -19.48
N LEU A 368 9.44 -30.07 -20.54
CA LEU A 368 9.98 -28.97 -21.31
C LEU A 368 10.10 -27.71 -20.48
N LEU A 369 9.09 -27.36 -19.69
CA LEU A 369 9.16 -26.23 -18.77
C LEU A 369 10.34 -26.36 -17.80
N TRP A 370 10.53 -27.55 -17.23
CA TRP A 370 11.64 -27.83 -16.32
C TRP A 370 13.01 -27.73 -17.00
N ILE A 371 13.16 -28.27 -18.21
CA ILE A 371 14.44 -28.22 -18.98
C ILE A 371 14.78 -26.79 -19.37
N CYS A 372 13.77 -25.99 -19.75
CA CYS A 372 13.94 -24.59 -20.10
C CYS A 372 14.15 -23.68 -18.88
N GLY A 373 14.04 -24.18 -17.66
CA GLY A 373 14.19 -23.40 -16.43
C GLY A 373 13.03 -22.43 -16.17
N HIS A 374 11.88 -22.66 -16.82
CA HIS A 374 10.69 -21.83 -16.61
C HIS A 374 9.84 -22.32 -15.45
N THR A 375 9.18 -21.38 -14.79
CA THR A 375 8.26 -21.64 -13.67
C THR A 375 6.86 -22.00 -14.16
N LEU A 376 6.14 -22.79 -13.36
CA LEU A 376 4.72 -23.02 -13.58
C LEU A 376 3.94 -21.79 -13.07
N ASN A 377 3.40 -21.02 -13.98
CA ASN A 377 2.66 -19.80 -13.70
C ASN A 377 1.27 -19.82 -14.36
N LEU A 378 0.45 -18.78 -14.10
CA LEU A 378 -0.90 -18.70 -14.66
C LEU A 378 -0.92 -18.83 -16.19
N MET A 379 0.06 -18.20 -16.88
CA MET A 379 0.16 -18.25 -18.34
C MET A 379 0.47 -19.66 -18.84
N SER A 380 1.43 -20.34 -18.23
CA SER A 380 1.75 -21.73 -18.57
C SER A 380 0.62 -22.69 -18.23
N ALA A 381 -0.11 -22.44 -17.11
CA ALA A 381 -1.26 -23.24 -16.71
C ALA A 381 -2.43 -23.11 -17.71
N ILE A 382 -2.73 -21.88 -18.17
CA ILE A 382 -3.75 -21.65 -19.23
C ILE A 382 -3.33 -22.35 -20.53
N GLY A 383 -2.04 -22.35 -20.87
CA GLY A 383 -1.51 -23.04 -22.05
C GLY A 383 -1.54 -24.58 -21.94
N LEU A 384 -1.66 -25.13 -20.73
CA LEU A 384 -1.77 -26.57 -20.46
C LEU A 384 -3.24 -27.06 -20.52
N ILE A 385 -4.23 -26.16 -20.34
CA ILE A 385 -5.66 -26.46 -20.42
C ILE A 385 -6.16 -26.36 -21.87
#